data_849017179aedb10eca4bee3d2d3849f7
#
_entry.id   849017179aedb10eca4bee3d2d3849f7
#
_cell.length_a   1.000
_cell.length_b   1.000
_cell.length_c   1.000
_cell.angle_alpha   90.00
_cell.angle_beta   90.00
_cell.angle_gamma   90.00
#
_symmetry.space_group_name_H-M   'P 1'
#
loop_
_entity.id
_entity.type
_entity.pdbx_description
1 polymer ?
#
loop_
_entity_poly.entity_id
_entity_poly.type
_entity_poly.pdbx_seq_one_letter_code
_entity_poly.pdbx_strand_id
1 'polypeptide(L)'
;MGDSKVFEKIFSSQSDRGNYTPSKGYLSYFISYIGLEDEVLYNLEIFKTKQNIDSKKDIALFTDVIANPSDFDIINYFKSGLQKYRTSMKDVDINILGFEEIDYKIKQAMDRVLKEEEKEFTNDRVKQNFIVKIMAWIKIYIGALDINKNEAPKVIFYGDIKKHEVYLLLILYLAGFDVLYLNPNSKSNIDILKSERYNI
;
A
#
# COMPACT_ATOMS: atom_id res chain seq x y z
N MET A 1 -9.37 -25.15 -10.36
CA MET A 1 -10.22 -24.10 -10.96
C MET A 1 -10.31 -22.93 -9.96
N GLY A 2 -9.16 -22.39 -9.59
CA GLY A 2 -9.02 -21.26 -8.69
C GLY A 2 -8.85 -19.98 -9.49
N ASP A 3 -9.78 -19.17 -9.46
CA ASP A 3 -9.78 -17.74 -9.23
C ASP A 3 -9.37 -16.74 -10.31
N SER A 4 -9.84 -16.90 -11.56
CA SER A 4 -9.95 -15.71 -12.44
C SER A 4 -10.80 -14.60 -11.79
N LYS A 5 -11.68 -14.96 -10.86
CA LYS A 5 -12.52 -14.04 -10.08
C LYS A 5 -11.74 -13.18 -9.06
N VAL A 6 -10.53 -13.55 -8.68
CA VAL A 6 -9.73 -12.80 -7.69
C VAL A 6 -9.24 -11.48 -8.27
N PHE A 7 -8.73 -11.53 -9.50
CA PHE A 7 -8.29 -10.33 -10.22
C PHE A 7 -9.46 -9.41 -10.56
N GLU A 8 -10.62 -9.98 -10.93
CA GLU A 8 -11.83 -9.21 -11.21
C GLU A 8 -12.30 -8.41 -9.99
N LYS A 9 -12.15 -8.97 -8.78
CA LYS A 9 -12.57 -8.31 -7.54
C LYS A 9 -11.84 -6.99 -7.31
N ILE A 10 -10.53 -6.92 -7.57
CA ILE A 10 -9.77 -5.69 -7.30
C ILE A 10 -10.14 -4.55 -8.26
N PHE A 11 -10.62 -4.91 -9.46
CA PHE A 11 -11.07 -3.95 -10.47
C PHE A 11 -12.58 -3.69 -10.43
N SER A 12 -13.33 -4.40 -9.57
CA SER A 12 -14.76 -4.14 -9.37
C SER A 12 -14.96 -2.79 -8.67
N SER A 13 -16.06 -2.10 -9.01
CA SER A 13 -16.43 -0.87 -8.33
C SER A 13 -16.76 -1.14 -6.85
N GLN A 14 -16.66 -0.12 -6.02
CA GLN A 14 -17.01 -0.25 -4.60
C GLN A 14 -18.49 -0.65 -4.40
N SER A 15 -19.38 -0.17 -5.28
CA SER A 15 -20.82 -0.53 -5.27
C SER A 15 -21.06 -2.02 -5.52
N ASP A 16 -20.20 -2.68 -6.30
CA ASP A 16 -20.36 -4.09 -6.69
C ASP A 16 -19.81 -5.05 -5.62
N ARG A 17 -19.13 -4.54 -4.61
CA ARG A 17 -18.50 -5.35 -3.55
C ARG A 17 -19.46 -5.82 -2.45
N GLY A 18 -20.75 -5.52 -2.55
CA GLY A 18 -21.83 -6.15 -1.78
C GLY A 18 -21.90 -5.85 -0.26
N ASN A 19 -20.88 -5.20 0.32
CA ASN A 19 -20.79 -4.92 1.76
C ASN A 19 -20.59 -3.43 2.08
N TYR A 20 -20.91 -2.55 1.14
CA TYR A 20 -20.87 -1.12 1.40
C TYR A 20 -21.95 -0.73 2.41
N THR A 21 -21.54 -0.19 3.52
CA THR A 21 -22.43 0.56 4.42
C THR A 21 -21.85 1.95 4.64
N PRO A 22 -22.65 3.02 4.58
CA PRO A 22 -22.19 4.39 4.77
C PRO A 22 -21.38 4.59 6.06
N SER A 23 -21.69 3.81 7.10
CA SER A 23 -21.02 3.87 8.41
C SER A 23 -19.67 3.16 8.46
N LYS A 24 -19.38 2.23 7.55
CA LYS A 24 -18.12 1.46 7.52
C LYS A 24 -17.13 1.94 6.47
N GLY A 25 -17.55 2.86 5.59
CA GLY A 25 -16.73 3.29 4.47
C GLY A 25 -16.57 2.22 3.40
N TYR A 26 -15.57 2.40 2.54
CA TYR A 26 -15.27 1.47 1.46
C TYR A 26 -14.51 0.24 1.97
N LEU A 27 -14.86 -0.92 1.43
CA LEU A 27 -14.13 -2.16 1.67
C LEU A 27 -12.92 -2.21 0.72
N SER A 28 -11.73 -2.20 1.29
CA SER A 28 -10.48 -2.40 0.55
C SER A 28 -10.12 -3.88 0.51
N TYR A 29 -9.48 -4.30 -0.56
CA TYR A 29 -8.95 -5.65 -0.71
C TYR A 29 -7.42 -5.66 -0.59
N PHE A 30 -6.89 -6.64 0.13
CA PHE A 30 -5.50 -7.05 0.03
C PHE A 30 -5.47 -8.44 -0.59
N ILE A 31 -5.02 -8.55 -1.82
CA ILE A 31 -4.95 -9.80 -2.55
C ILE A 31 -3.49 -10.14 -2.83
N SER A 32 -3.05 -11.33 -2.42
CA SER A 32 -1.71 -11.83 -2.76
C SER A 32 -1.83 -13.10 -3.59
N TYR A 33 -1.15 -13.13 -4.73
CA TYR A 33 -1.01 -14.30 -5.58
C TYR A 33 0.46 -14.67 -5.66
N ILE A 34 0.82 -15.81 -5.06
CA ILE A 34 2.22 -16.23 -4.86
C ILE A 34 2.40 -17.62 -5.45
N GLY A 35 3.44 -17.76 -6.28
CA GLY A 35 3.74 -18.99 -6.99
C GLY A 35 2.97 -19.13 -8.30
N LEU A 36 3.43 -20.05 -9.13
CA LEU A 36 2.79 -20.40 -10.40
C LEU A 36 2.20 -21.81 -10.27
N GLU A 37 0.86 -21.90 -10.33
CA GLU A 37 0.19 -23.19 -10.52
C GLU A 37 -0.01 -23.48 -12.02
N ASP A 38 -0.30 -22.44 -12.80
CA ASP A 38 -0.49 -22.51 -14.25
C ASP A 38 0.10 -21.25 -14.89
N GLU A 39 1.20 -21.39 -15.63
CA GLU A 39 1.92 -20.30 -16.28
C GLU A 39 1.05 -19.61 -17.34
N VAL A 40 0.22 -20.33 -18.06
CA VAL A 40 -0.62 -19.76 -19.13
C VAL A 40 -1.71 -18.89 -18.53
N LEU A 41 -2.40 -19.38 -17.50
CA LEU A 41 -3.41 -18.62 -16.80
C LEU A 41 -2.80 -17.39 -16.11
N TYR A 42 -1.64 -17.53 -15.47
CA TYR A 42 -0.95 -16.43 -14.84
C TYR A 42 -0.61 -15.31 -15.83
N ASN A 43 0.00 -15.67 -16.97
CA ASN A 43 0.35 -14.70 -18.02
C ASN A 43 -0.88 -14.03 -18.62
N LEU A 44 -1.99 -14.75 -18.76
CA LEU A 44 -3.26 -14.18 -19.20
C LEU A 44 -3.81 -13.13 -18.22
N GLU A 45 -3.75 -13.42 -16.92
CA GLU A 45 -4.20 -12.49 -15.88
C GLU A 45 -3.28 -11.27 -15.76
N ILE A 46 -1.97 -11.45 -15.90
CA ILE A 46 -1.02 -10.32 -15.98
C ILE A 46 -1.33 -9.44 -17.19
N PHE A 47 -1.61 -10.02 -18.34
CA PHE A 47 -1.97 -9.28 -19.55
C PHE A 47 -3.27 -8.47 -19.36
N LYS A 48 -4.31 -9.07 -18.80
CA LYS A 48 -5.57 -8.38 -18.46
C LYS A 48 -5.34 -7.26 -17.45
N THR A 49 -4.53 -7.52 -16.42
CA THR A 49 -4.16 -6.53 -15.41
C THR A 49 -3.47 -5.33 -16.05
N LYS A 50 -2.52 -5.56 -16.94
CA LYS A 50 -1.81 -4.52 -17.68
C LYS A 50 -2.76 -3.67 -18.52
N GLN A 51 -3.68 -4.29 -19.26
CA GLN A 51 -4.69 -3.55 -20.04
C GLN A 51 -5.57 -2.66 -19.15
N ASN A 52 -5.93 -3.12 -17.96
CA ASN A 52 -6.67 -2.32 -16.99
C ASN A 52 -5.86 -1.13 -16.45
N ILE A 53 -4.54 -1.30 -16.24
CA ILE A 53 -3.65 -0.24 -15.77
C ILE A 53 -3.47 0.85 -16.81
N ASP A 54 -3.21 0.47 -18.06
CA ASP A 54 -2.92 1.43 -19.16
C ASP A 54 -4.10 2.40 -19.41
N SER A 55 -5.30 2.04 -18.99
CA SER A 55 -6.51 2.86 -19.15
C SER A 55 -6.86 3.74 -17.95
N LYS A 56 -6.18 3.57 -16.78
CA LYS A 56 -6.58 4.18 -15.50
C LYS A 56 -5.46 4.96 -14.85
N LYS A 57 -5.79 6.16 -14.35
CA LYS A 57 -4.86 7.05 -13.64
C LYS A 57 -4.89 6.86 -12.12
N ASP A 58 -5.74 5.99 -11.60
CA ASP A 58 -5.93 5.71 -10.19
C ASP A 58 -5.16 4.46 -9.70
N ILE A 59 -4.23 3.95 -10.53
CA ILE A 59 -3.46 2.73 -10.25
C ILE A 59 -1.96 3.05 -10.20
N ALA A 60 -1.32 2.72 -9.09
CA ALA A 60 0.14 2.66 -8.98
C ALA A 60 0.64 1.25 -9.28
N LEU A 61 1.57 1.12 -10.23
CA LEU A 61 2.21 -0.15 -10.58
C LEU A 61 3.68 -0.14 -10.19
N PHE A 62 4.09 -1.11 -9.39
CA PHE A 62 5.49 -1.41 -9.09
C PHE A 62 5.86 -2.75 -9.72
N THR A 63 6.91 -2.77 -10.53
CA THR A 63 7.38 -3.99 -11.24
C THR A 63 8.73 -4.46 -10.75
N ASP A 64 9.30 -3.80 -9.78
CA ASP A 64 10.60 -4.11 -9.18
C ASP A 64 10.71 -3.48 -7.79
N VAL A 65 11.80 -3.77 -7.11
CA VAL A 65 12.14 -3.18 -5.80
C VAL A 65 12.13 -1.66 -5.89
N ILE A 66 11.40 -1.03 -4.98
CA ILE A 66 11.28 0.43 -4.94
C ILE A 66 12.61 1.06 -4.52
N ALA A 67 13.16 1.91 -5.37
CA ALA A 67 14.39 2.63 -5.07
C ALA A 67 14.24 3.48 -3.79
N ASN A 68 15.34 3.65 -3.06
CA ASN A 68 15.32 4.58 -1.93
C ASN A 68 15.00 6.00 -2.43
N PRO A 69 14.19 6.77 -1.68
CA PRO A 69 13.93 8.15 -2.05
C PRO A 69 15.23 8.95 -2.15
N SER A 70 15.37 9.70 -3.24
CA SER A 70 16.55 10.55 -3.50
C SER A 70 16.19 12.03 -3.63
N ASP A 71 14.90 12.38 -3.59
CA ASP A 71 14.44 13.77 -3.60
C ASP A 71 14.69 14.42 -2.23
N PHE A 72 15.68 15.31 -2.19
CA PHE A 72 16.11 15.98 -0.95
C PHE A 72 15.03 16.90 -0.38
N ASP A 73 14.22 17.55 -1.22
CA ASP A 73 13.18 18.47 -0.77
C ASP A 73 12.06 17.70 -0.08
N ILE A 74 11.61 16.60 -0.68
CA ILE A 74 10.62 15.70 -0.09
C ILE A 74 11.14 15.11 1.23
N ILE A 75 12.39 14.61 1.23
CA ILE A 75 13.01 14.02 2.43
C ILE A 75 13.11 15.04 3.56
N ASN A 76 13.58 16.26 3.26
CA ASN A 76 13.75 17.32 4.26
C ASN A 76 12.40 17.83 4.77
N TYR A 77 11.40 17.93 3.92
CA TYR A 77 10.04 18.27 4.32
C TYR A 77 9.54 17.31 5.40
N PHE A 78 9.61 16.01 5.15
CA PHE A 78 9.16 15.01 6.13
C PHE A 78 10.03 14.95 7.38
N LYS A 79 11.36 15.07 7.25
CA LYS A 79 12.26 15.14 8.43
C LYS A 79 11.94 16.33 9.32
N SER A 80 11.70 17.50 8.73
CA SER A 80 11.38 18.72 9.48
C SER A 80 10.04 18.60 10.18
N GLY A 81 9.02 18.06 9.50
CA GLY A 81 7.72 17.81 10.10
C GLY A 81 7.78 16.84 11.27
N LEU A 82 8.61 15.81 11.18
CA LEU A 82 8.79 14.82 12.25
C LEU A 82 9.51 15.33 13.50
N GLN A 83 10.09 16.53 13.50
CA GLN A 83 10.71 17.09 14.71
C GLN A 83 9.70 17.20 15.87
N LYS A 84 8.43 17.36 15.57
CA LYS A 84 7.32 17.40 16.56
C LYS A 84 6.76 16.01 16.90
N TYR A 85 7.16 14.96 16.19
CA TYR A 85 6.72 13.61 16.46
C TYR A 85 7.18 13.16 17.85
N ARG A 86 6.25 12.62 18.64
CA ARG A 86 6.54 12.04 19.95
C ARG A 86 6.08 10.58 20.00
N THR A 87 4.79 10.36 19.96
CA THR A 87 4.18 9.04 20.12
C THR A 87 3.24 8.64 19.00
N SER A 88 2.66 9.62 18.28
CA SER A 88 1.67 9.37 17.24
C SER A 88 1.89 10.26 16.01
N MET A 89 1.70 9.69 14.84
CA MET A 89 1.71 10.41 13.57
C MET A 89 0.50 11.34 13.42
N LYS A 90 -0.57 11.10 14.17
CA LYS A 90 -1.77 11.98 14.15
C LYS A 90 -1.48 13.37 14.66
N ASP A 91 -0.52 13.48 15.59
CA ASP A 91 -0.14 14.75 16.22
C ASP A 91 0.84 15.56 15.34
N VAL A 92 1.25 15.01 14.20
CA VAL A 92 2.20 15.64 13.32
C VAL A 92 1.50 16.36 12.18
N ASP A 93 1.72 17.66 12.08
CA ASP A 93 1.20 18.50 11.00
C ASP A 93 2.04 18.33 9.73
N ILE A 94 1.77 17.26 8.99
CA ILE A 94 2.42 16.92 7.73
C ILE A 94 1.33 16.60 6.71
N ASN A 95 1.43 17.21 5.53
CA ASN A 95 0.67 16.86 4.34
C ASN A 95 1.43 15.82 3.53
N ILE A 96 0.86 14.60 3.38
CA ILE A 96 1.48 13.52 2.60
C ILE A 96 1.01 13.62 1.15
N LEU A 97 -0.28 13.53 0.90
CA LEU A 97 -0.89 13.61 -0.42
C LEU A 97 -1.62 14.93 -0.66
N GLY A 98 -1.97 15.65 0.42
CA GLY A 98 -2.75 16.87 0.38
C GLY A 98 -4.27 16.66 0.43
N PHE A 99 -4.70 15.44 0.72
CA PHE A 99 -6.10 15.07 0.97
C PHE A 99 -6.27 14.73 2.45
N GLU A 100 -6.88 15.62 3.22
CA GLU A 100 -6.95 15.53 4.69
C GLU A 100 -7.41 14.16 5.19
N GLU A 101 -8.49 13.62 4.61
CA GLU A 101 -9.04 12.33 5.03
C GLU A 101 -8.06 11.16 4.76
N ILE A 102 -7.42 11.16 3.58
CA ILE A 102 -6.48 10.10 3.19
C ILE A 102 -5.19 10.23 3.99
N ASP A 103 -4.67 11.44 4.14
CA ASP A 103 -3.48 11.72 4.94
C ASP A 103 -3.69 11.29 6.40
N TYR A 104 -4.88 11.51 6.96
CA TYR A 104 -5.25 11.04 8.29
C TYR A 104 -5.26 9.50 8.38
N LYS A 105 -5.87 8.82 7.40
CA LYS A 105 -5.88 7.34 7.35
C LYS A 105 -4.47 6.77 7.20
N ILE A 106 -3.62 7.39 6.37
CA ILE A 106 -2.20 6.97 6.22
C ILE A 106 -1.46 7.12 7.55
N LYS A 107 -1.64 8.24 8.26
CA LYS A 107 -1.02 8.45 9.59
C LYS A 107 -1.50 7.42 10.62
N GLN A 108 -2.80 7.10 10.63
CA GLN A 108 -3.34 6.05 11.50
C GLN A 108 -2.77 4.67 11.18
N ALA A 109 -2.69 4.32 9.89
CA ALA A 109 -2.13 3.06 9.43
C ALA A 109 -0.65 2.94 9.81
N MET A 110 0.10 4.03 9.67
CA MET A 110 1.51 4.08 10.09
C MET A 110 1.68 3.88 11.59
N ASP A 111 0.87 4.55 12.43
CA ASP A 111 0.90 4.35 13.88
C ASP A 111 0.62 2.90 14.27
N ARG A 112 -0.35 2.26 13.57
CA ARG A 112 -0.64 0.85 13.80
C ARG A 112 0.55 -0.04 13.47
N VAL A 113 1.17 0.14 12.30
CA VAL A 113 2.34 -0.64 11.89
C VAL A 113 3.52 -0.42 12.86
N LEU A 114 3.78 0.83 13.24
CA LEU A 114 4.86 1.15 14.19
C LEU A 114 4.66 0.52 15.57
N LYS A 115 3.41 0.38 16.00
CA LYS A 115 3.06 -0.27 17.27
C LYS A 115 3.18 -1.79 17.19
N GLU A 116 2.60 -2.40 16.16
CA GLU A 116 2.60 -3.86 16.00
C GLU A 116 4.02 -4.41 15.74
N GLU A 117 4.87 -3.62 15.09
CA GLU A 117 6.24 -3.97 14.74
C GLU A 117 7.28 -3.26 15.63
N GLU A 118 6.93 -2.90 16.87
CA GLU A 118 7.81 -2.12 17.77
C GLU A 118 9.20 -2.72 17.92
N LYS A 119 9.31 -4.05 17.93
CA LYS A 119 10.60 -4.77 18.03
C LYS A 119 11.55 -4.53 16.86
N GLU A 120 11.03 -4.11 15.71
CA GLU A 120 11.81 -3.80 14.52
C GLU A 120 12.42 -2.39 14.59
N PHE A 121 11.81 -1.51 15.36
CA PHE A 121 12.21 -0.11 15.50
C PHE A 121 12.95 0.10 16.82
N THR A 122 14.18 -0.46 16.90
CA THR A 122 14.98 -0.54 18.13
C THR A 122 15.41 0.80 18.70
N ASN A 123 15.37 1.86 17.90
CA ASN A 123 15.68 3.24 18.35
C ASN A 123 14.94 4.28 17.49
N ASP A 124 14.84 5.49 18.02
CA ASP A 124 14.09 6.60 17.38
C ASP A 124 14.61 6.96 16.00
N ARG A 125 15.94 6.88 15.77
CA ARG A 125 16.54 7.19 14.48
C ARG A 125 16.10 6.20 13.39
N VAL A 126 16.11 4.91 13.71
CA VAL A 126 15.65 3.86 12.79
C VAL A 126 14.17 4.07 12.48
N LYS A 127 13.36 4.33 13.50
CA LYS A 127 11.93 4.61 13.39
C LYS A 127 11.66 5.83 12.51
N GLN A 128 12.33 6.96 12.77
CA GLN A 128 12.18 8.18 11.97
C GLN A 128 12.60 7.99 10.52
N ASN A 129 13.73 7.31 10.26
CA ASN A 129 14.17 7.02 8.90
C ASN A 129 13.15 6.14 8.14
N PHE A 130 12.55 5.17 8.82
CA PHE A 130 11.48 4.36 8.26
C PHE A 130 10.26 5.22 7.89
N ILE A 131 9.78 6.05 8.83
CA ILE A 131 8.63 6.95 8.60
C ILE A 131 8.90 7.86 7.39
N VAL A 132 10.07 8.54 7.37
CA VAL A 132 10.44 9.42 6.25
C VAL A 132 10.45 8.66 4.92
N LYS A 133 11.04 7.47 4.90
CA LYS A 133 11.13 6.64 3.70
C LYS A 133 9.74 6.28 3.16
N ILE A 134 8.85 5.80 4.03
CA ILE A 134 7.49 5.41 3.63
C ILE A 134 6.70 6.62 3.14
N MET A 135 6.73 7.74 3.86
CA MET A 135 6.03 8.97 3.44
C MET A 135 6.55 9.52 2.11
N ALA A 136 7.88 9.49 1.91
CA ALA A 136 8.48 9.91 0.64
C ALA A 136 8.05 8.99 -0.52
N TRP A 137 8.02 7.68 -0.32
CA TRP A 137 7.49 6.76 -1.32
C TRP A 137 6.02 7.04 -1.64
N ILE A 138 5.17 7.23 -0.62
CA ILE A 138 3.77 7.58 -0.82
C ILE A 138 3.65 8.89 -1.61
N LYS A 139 4.40 9.91 -1.23
CA LYS A 139 4.39 11.21 -1.92
C LYS A 139 4.78 11.09 -3.39
N ILE A 140 5.86 10.36 -3.67
CA ILE A 140 6.43 10.26 -5.03
C ILE A 140 5.54 9.40 -5.92
N TYR A 141 5.10 8.23 -5.46
CA TYR A 141 4.46 7.23 -6.31
C TYR A 141 2.93 7.26 -6.25
N ILE A 142 2.37 7.62 -5.10
CA ILE A 142 0.91 7.69 -4.92
C ILE A 142 0.40 9.11 -5.15
N GLY A 143 1.21 10.13 -4.86
CA GLY A 143 0.82 11.53 -5.06
C GLY A 143 0.54 11.93 -6.50
N ALA A 144 0.97 11.11 -7.48
CA ALA A 144 0.68 11.32 -8.90
C ALA A 144 -0.66 10.70 -9.36
N LEU A 145 -1.32 9.91 -8.50
CA LEU A 145 -2.58 9.25 -8.85
C LEU A 145 -3.74 10.23 -8.82
N ASP A 146 -4.68 10.00 -9.72
CA ASP A 146 -5.99 10.68 -9.71
C ASP A 146 -6.91 9.97 -8.68
N ILE A 147 -6.81 10.44 -7.44
CA ILE A 147 -7.54 9.83 -6.32
C ILE A 147 -8.98 10.34 -6.33
N ASN A 148 -9.89 9.52 -6.84
CA ASN A 148 -11.32 9.80 -6.82
C ASN A 148 -11.92 9.40 -5.46
N LYS A 149 -12.74 10.28 -4.86
CA LYS A 149 -13.41 10.02 -3.58
C LYS A 149 -14.39 8.85 -3.61
N ASN A 150 -14.82 8.42 -4.79
CA ASN A 150 -15.86 7.39 -4.96
C ASN A 150 -15.30 5.98 -5.19
N GLU A 151 -14.00 5.84 -5.42
CA GLU A 151 -13.35 4.55 -5.63
C GLU A 151 -12.05 4.43 -4.83
N ALA A 152 -11.76 3.24 -4.33
CA ALA A 152 -10.48 2.98 -3.68
C ALA A 152 -9.36 3.04 -4.72
N PRO A 153 -8.33 3.88 -4.52
CA PRO A 153 -7.15 3.87 -5.37
C PRO A 153 -6.45 2.53 -5.26
N LYS A 154 -5.76 2.11 -6.31
CA LYS A 154 -5.21 0.77 -6.42
C LYS A 154 -3.69 0.78 -6.46
N VAL A 155 -3.11 -0.20 -5.78
CA VAL A 155 -1.66 -0.44 -5.79
C VAL A 155 -1.40 -1.86 -6.22
N ILE A 156 -0.61 -2.03 -7.26
CA ILE A 156 -0.20 -3.32 -7.78
C ILE A 156 1.31 -3.43 -7.63
N PHE A 157 1.75 -4.50 -6.98
CA PHE A 157 3.17 -4.82 -6.86
C PHE A 157 3.43 -6.17 -7.50
N TYR A 158 4.35 -6.21 -8.47
CA TYR A 158 4.75 -7.40 -9.20
C TYR A 158 6.21 -7.71 -8.94
N GLY A 159 6.51 -8.95 -8.53
CA GLY A 159 7.86 -9.46 -8.32
C GLY A 159 8.25 -9.61 -6.85
N ASP A 160 9.56 -9.70 -6.61
CA ASP A 160 10.09 -9.89 -5.26
C ASP A 160 9.93 -8.63 -4.43
N ILE A 161 9.50 -8.79 -3.18
CA ILE A 161 9.21 -7.69 -2.27
C ILE A 161 10.13 -7.72 -1.06
N LYS A 162 10.65 -6.57 -0.65
CA LYS A 162 11.43 -6.39 0.57
C LYS A 162 10.53 -5.95 1.74
N LYS A 163 11.05 -6.09 2.95
CA LYS A 163 10.32 -5.81 4.19
C LYS A 163 9.66 -4.41 4.24
N HIS A 164 10.38 -3.35 3.86
CA HIS A 164 9.81 -2.00 3.89
C HIS A 164 8.71 -1.81 2.83
N GLU A 165 8.78 -2.51 1.72
CA GLU A 165 7.74 -2.50 0.68
C GLU A 165 6.49 -3.26 1.14
N VAL A 166 6.67 -4.36 1.89
CA VAL A 166 5.55 -5.04 2.56
C VAL A 166 4.82 -4.08 3.50
N TYR A 167 5.57 -3.31 4.31
CA TYR A 167 4.96 -2.32 5.19
C TYR A 167 4.30 -1.17 4.42
N LEU A 168 4.87 -0.73 3.29
CA LEU A 168 4.22 0.24 2.41
C LEU A 168 2.85 -0.28 1.93
N LEU A 169 2.79 -1.50 1.39
CA LEU A 169 1.54 -2.10 0.91
C LEU A 169 0.53 -2.23 2.06
N LEU A 170 0.98 -2.64 3.25
CA LEU A 170 0.13 -2.75 4.42
C LEU A 170 -0.44 -1.40 4.86
N ILE A 171 0.39 -0.36 4.92
CA ILE A 171 -0.05 0.99 5.28
C ILE A 171 -1.08 1.51 4.28
N LEU A 172 -0.84 1.33 2.98
CA LEU A 172 -1.77 1.72 1.94
C LEU A 172 -3.11 0.98 2.04
N TYR A 173 -3.08 -0.35 2.25
CA TYR A 173 -4.28 -1.14 2.48
C TYR A 173 -5.08 -0.64 3.70
N LEU A 174 -4.42 -0.44 4.83
CA LEU A 174 -5.05 0.07 6.06
C LEU A 174 -5.59 1.50 5.89
N ALA A 175 -5.02 2.27 4.98
CA ALA A 175 -5.48 3.61 4.61
C ALA A 175 -6.65 3.60 3.61
N GLY A 176 -7.07 2.42 3.13
CA GLY A 176 -8.24 2.29 2.25
C GLY A 176 -7.91 2.07 0.78
N PHE A 177 -6.66 1.76 0.44
CA PHE A 177 -6.27 1.39 -0.92
C PHE A 177 -6.54 -0.09 -1.18
N ASP A 178 -6.90 -0.43 -2.41
CA ASP A 178 -6.86 -1.80 -2.86
C ASP A 178 -5.42 -2.19 -3.18
N VAL A 179 -4.98 -3.33 -2.68
CA VAL A 179 -3.62 -3.85 -2.89
C VAL A 179 -3.67 -5.19 -3.60
N LEU A 180 -2.97 -5.30 -4.72
CA LEU A 180 -2.70 -6.55 -5.42
C LEU A 180 -1.20 -6.82 -5.44
N TYR A 181 -0.79 -7.89 -4.78
CA TYR A 181 0.58 -8.37 -4.80
C TYR A 181 0.68 -9.64 -5.66
N LEU A 182 1.56 -9.61 -6.65
CA LEU A 182 1.78 -10.69 -7.60
C LEU A 182 3.25 -11.11 -7.54
N ASN A 183 3.52 -12.36 -7.19
CA ASN A 183 4.87 -12.90 -7.22
C ASN A 183 4.86 -14.30 -7.84
N PRO A 184 5.51 -14.51 -9.01
CA PRO A 184 5.60 -15.83 -9.61
C PRO A 184 6.44 -16.81 -8.79
N ASN A 185 7.31 -16.32 -7.91
CA ASN A 185 8.14 -17.13 -7.05
C ASN A 185 7.35 -17.64 -5.84
N SER A 186 7.60 -18.90 -5.44
CA SER A 186 6.92 -19.53 -4.30
C SER A 186 7.35 -18.99 -2.93
N LYS A 187 8.44 -18.20 -2.87
CA LYS A 187 8.95 -17.59 -1.63
C LYS A 187 8.74 -16.08 -1.67
N SER A 188 8.13 -15.55 -0.63
CA SER A 188 7.89 -14.11 -0.51
C SER A 188 7.97 -13.63 0.93
N ASN A 189 8.46 -12.41 1.14
CA ASN A 189 8.43 -11.72 2.43
C ASN A 189 7.01 -11.33 2.87
N ILE A 190 6.00 -11.52 2.03
CA ILE A 190 4.59 -11.20 2.34
C ILE A 190 4.06 -12.03 3.52
N ASP A 191 4.71 -13.15 3.84
CA ASP A 191 4.36 -13.97 5.00
C ASP A 191 4.40 -13.20 6.33
N ILE A 192 5.11 -12.07 6.38
CA ILE A 192 5.06 -11.12 7.49
C ILE A 192 3.62 -10.68 7.78
N LEU A 193 2.76 -10.57 6.75
CA LEU A 193 1.37 -10.12 6.88
C LEU A 193 0.41 -11.23 7.29
N LYS A 194 0.78 -12.50 7.19
CA LYS A 194 -0.03 -13.64 7.62
C LYS A 194 -0.15 -13.75 9.15
N SER A 195 0.49 -12.83 9.89
CA SER A 195 0.32 -12.76 11.34
C SER A 195 -1.12 -12.34 11.65
N GLU A 196 -1.75 -12.99 12.66
CA GLU A 196 -3.09 -12.66 13.16
C GLU A 196 -3.28 -11.17 13.55
N ARG A 197 -2.16 -10.42 13.62
CA ARG A 197 -2.10 -9.01 14.04
C ARG A 197 -2.85 -8.06 13.11
N TYR A 198 -2.91 -8.37 11.82
CA TYR A 198 -3.47 -7.45 10.82
C TYR A 198 -4.85 -7.87 10.31
N ASN A 199 -5.31 -9.10 10.60
CA ASN A 199 -6.58 -9.66 10.11
C ASN A 199 -6.72 -9.53 8.58
N ILE A 200 -5.66 -9.85 7.83
CA ILE A 200 -5.59 -9.79 6.37
C ILE A 200 -5.73 -11.20 5.80
#